data_640d7cb8677a9a7833c9727226d66645
#
_entry.id   640d7cb8677a9a7833c9727226d66645
#
_cell.length_a   1.000
_cell.length_b   1.000
_cell.length_c   1.000
_cell.angle_alpha   90.00
_cell.angle_beta   90.00
_cell.angle_gamma   90.00
#
_symmetry.space_group_name_H-M   'P 1'
#
loop_
_entity.id
_entity.type
_entity.pdbx_description
1 polymer ?
#
loop_
_entity_poly.entity_id
_entity_poly.type
_entity_poly.pdbx_seq_one_letter_code
_entity_poly.pdbx_strand_id
1 'polypeptide(L)'
;DFLKALSGDQKKDANLIGQFGVGFYSGFIVADRITVLSRRAGASAQEGVRWSSEGSGEFEVEAITRAERGTDVILHLREGEEDFLSTWRLKSIIAKYSDHISLPILMKKEEWDDEKKEHVLKDEWETVNKAAALWTRAKSDITDSEYQEFYKQLSYDSAAPLAYTHNRVEGRTEYT
;
A
#
# COMPACT_ATOMS: atom_id res chain seq x y z
N ASP A 1 9.57 3.90 -19.44
CA ASP A 1 8.99 5.19 -19.86
C ASP A 1 8.31 5.99 -18.76
N PHE A 2 7.76 5.36 -17.69
CA PHE A 2 7.18 6.04 -16.54
C PHE A 2 8.18 7.00 -15.84
N LEU A 3 9.41 6.55 -15.63
CA LEU A 3 10.48 7.37 -15.03
C LEU A 3 10.86 8.59 -15.87
N LYS A 4 10.65 8.54 -17.19
CA LYS A 4 10.91 9.67 -18.10
C LYS A 4 9.78 10.71 -18.07
N ALA A 5 8.58 10.31 -17.62
CA ALA A 5 7.43 11.20 -17.49
C ALA A 5 7.42 12.02 -16.18
N LEU A 6 8.26 11.65 -15.21
CA LEU A 6 8.41 12.38 -13.97
C LEU A 6 9.35 13.58 -14.18
N SER A 7 8.87 14.79 -13.95
CA SER A 7 9.65 16.04 -14.07
C SER A 7 9.85 16.69 -12.69
N GLY A 8 11.02 17.35 -12.49
CA GLY A 8 11.29 18.20 -11.34
C GLY A 8 11.39 17.44 -10.00
N ASP A 9 10.81 18.01 -8.95
CA ASP A 9 10.88 17.49 -7.57
C ASP A 9 10.19 16.14 -7.41
N GLN A 10 9.22 15.81 -8.26
CA GLN A 10 8.59 14.49 -8.28
C GLN A 10 9.58 13.33 -8.50
N LYS A 11 10.73 13.60 -9.16
CA LYS A 11 11.81 12.61 -9.27
C LYS A 11 12.55 12.37 -7.97
N LYS A 12 12.62 13.39 -7.09
CA LYS A 12 13.28 13.31 -5.79
C LYS A 12 12.38 12.67 -4.73
N ASP A 13 11.07 12.95 -4.82
CA ASP A 13 10.08 12.46 -3.86
C ASP A 13 9.53 11.08 -4.20
N ALA A 14 9.72 10.62 -5.44
CA ALA A 14 9.34 9.28 -5.84
C ALA A 14 10.35 8.26 -5.27
N ASN A 15 10.20 7.92 -4.00
CA ASN A 15 10.63 6.62 -3.49
C ASN A 15 9.85 5.56 -4.25
N LEU A 16 10.37 5.20 -5.44
CA LEU A 16 9.64 4.44 -6.45
C LEU A 16 9.44 3.01 -6.00
N ILE A 17 8.34 2.79 -5.32
CA ILE A 17 7.76 1.46 -5.17
C ILE A 17 7.32 1.02 -6.58
N GLY A 18 7.68 -0.21 -6.96
CA GLY A 18 7.28 -0.76 -8.26
C GLY A 18 8.21 -0.46 -9.44
N GLN A 19 9.47 -0.11 -9.20
CA GLN A 19 10.48 0.14 -10.25
C GLN A 19 10.60 -1.00 -11.27
N PHE A 20 10.44 -2.24 -10.84
CA PHE A 20 10.56 -3.43 -11.68
C PHE A 20 9.25 -3.82 -12.36
N GLY A 21 8.12 -3.25 -11.97
CA GLY A 21 6.80 -3.54 -12.55
C GLY A 21 6.28 -4.97 -12.34
N VAL A 22 6.92 -5.76 -11.45
CA VAL A 22 6.57 -7.18 -11.24
C VAL A 22 5.68 -7.42 -10.02
N GLY A 23 5.60 -6.47 -9.08
CA GLY A 23 4.81 -6.62 -7.86
C GLY A 23 3.31 -6.84 -8.11
N PHE A 24 2.79 -6.27 -9.19
CA PHE A 24 1.41 -6.47 -9.62
C PHE A 24 1.03 -7.94 -9.81
N TYR A 25 1.95 -8.72 -10.38
CA TYR A 25 1.69 -10.14 -10.67
C TYR A 25 1.58 -11.01 -9.41
N SER A 26 2.04 -10.53 -8.26
CA SER A 26 1.86 -11.25 -6.99
C SER A 26 0.39 -11.39 -6.60
N GLY A 27 -0.50 -10.56 -7.13
CA GLY A 27 -1.94 -10.68 -6.93
C GLY A 27 -2.50 -12.03 -7.38
N PHE A 28 -1.88 -12.67 -8.40
CA PHE A 28 -2.29 -14.00 -8.88
C PHE A 28 -1.93 -15.15 -7.92
N ILE A 29 -1.19 -14.88 -6.84
CA ILE A 29 -0.95 -15.88 -5.79
C ILE A 29 -2.26 -16.17 -5.05
N VAL A 30 -3.05 -15.13 -4.78
CA VAL A 30 -4.30 -15.22 -4.00
C VAL A 30 -5.58 -15.05 -4.84
N ALA A 31 -5.45 -14.64 -6.10
CA ALA A 31 -6.58 -14.42 -7.00
C ALA A 31 -6.50 -15.34 -8.23
N ASP A 32 -7.63 -15.82 -8.68
CA ASP A 32 -7.76 -16.55 -9.95
C ASP A 32 -7.96 -15.61 -11.14
N ARG A 33 -8.39 -14.37 -10.88
CA ARG A 33 -8.56 -13.31 -11.86
C ARG A 33 -8.26 -11.95 -11.25
N ILE A 34 -7.63 -11.08 -12.02
CA ILE A 34 -7.41 -9.67 -11.66
C ILE A 34 -8.09 -8.80 -12.72
N THR A 35 -8.88 -7.83 -12.26
CA THR A 35 -9.48 -6.79 -13.10
C THR A 35 -8.90 -5.44 -12.71
N VAL A 36 -8.48 -4.65 -13.69
CA VAL A 36 -7.98 -3.29 -13.50
C VAL A 36 -8.90 -2.33 -14.23
N LEU A 37 -9.44 -1.35 -13.51
CA LEU A 37 -10.22 -0.25 -14.08
C LEU A 37 -9.40 1.03 -13.92
N SER A 38 -9.10 1.71 -15.01
CA SER A 38 -8.22 2.88 -14.93
C SER A 38 -8.68 4.00 -15.85
N ARG A 39 -8.56 5.24 -15.37
CA ARG A 39 -8.66 6.45 -16.20
C ARG A 39 -7.56 7.43 -15.80
N ARG A 40 -6.78 7.84 -16.81
CA ARG A 40 -5.70 8.80 -16.64
C ARG A 40 -6.23 10.18 -16.22
N ALA A 41 -5.48 10.90 -15.40
CA ALA A 41 -5.75 12.30 -15.11
C ALA A 41 -5.75 13.14 -16.40
N GLY A 42 -6.74 14.02 -16.55
CA GLY A 42 -6.92 14.86 -17.74
C GLY A 42 -7.62 14.18 -18.93
N ALA A 43 -7.83 12.88 -18.90
CA ALA A 43 -8.63 12.17 -19.91
C ALA A 43 -10.14 12.36 -19.65
N SER A 44 -10.94 12.28 -20.70
CA SER A 44 -12.40 12.32 -20.61
C SER A 44 -12.97 11.06 -19.94
N ALA A 45 -14.21 11.10 -19.48
CA ALA A 45 -14.87 9.95 -18.86
C ALA A 45 -14.97 8.73 -19.80
N GLN A 46 -15.00 8.94 -21.10
CA GLN A 46 -15.09 7.91 -22.14
C GLN A 46 -13.75 7.22 -22.43
N GLU A 47 -12.64 7.75 -21.90
CA GLU A 47 -11.30 7.20 -22.08
C GLU A 47 -10.86 6.30 -20.92
N GLY A 48 -11.81 5.73 -20.20
CA GLY A 48 -11.54 4.67 -19.22
C GLY A 48 -11.17 3.36 -19.91
N VAL A 49 -10.35 2.57 -19.24
CA VAL A 49 -9.91 1.24 -19.71
C VAL A 49 -10.16 0.22 -18.63
N ARG A 50 -10.71 -0.92 -19.04
CA ARG A 50 -10.74 -2.15 -18.26
C ARG A 50 -9.75 -3.14 -18.82
N TRP A 51 -8.90 -3.68 -17.97
CA TRP A 51 -8.03 -4.80 -18.26
C TRP A 51 -8.41 -5.98 -17.34
N SER A 52 -8.36 -7.19 -17.85
CA SER A 52 -8.64 -8.39 -17.07
C SER A 52 -7.79 -9.57 -17.52
N SER A 53 -7.32 -10.39 -16.59
CA SER A 53 -6.56 -11.61 -16.87
C SER A 53 -6.76 -12.65 -15.77
N GLU A 54 -6.63 -13.92 -16.15
CA GLU A 54 -6.61 -15.08 -15.26
C GLU A 54 -5.18 -15.59 -14.98
N GLY A 55 -4.17 -14.81 -15.40
CA GLY A 55 -2.76 -15.17 -15.18
C GLY A 55 -2.22 -16.28 -16.08
N SER A 56 -2.99 -16.71 -17.08
CA SER A 56 -2.62 -17.75 -18.06
C SER A 56 -1.65 -17.24 -19.16
N GLY A 57 -1.35 -15.95 -19.17
CA GLY A 57 -0.61 -15.26 -20.24
C GLY A 57 -1.52 -14.52 -21.21
N GLU A 58 -2.83 -14.76 -21.13
CA GLU A 58 -3.84 -14.04 -21.92
C GLU A 58 -4.46 -12.92 -21.10
N PHE A 59 -4.93 -11.88 -21.77
CA PHE A 59 -5.63 -10.77 -21.14
C PHE A 59 -6.63 -10.14 -22.10
N GLU A 60 -7.62 -9.47 -21.55
CA GLU A 60 -8.62 -8.70 -22.27
C GLU A 60 -8.46 -7.21 -21.96
N VAL A 61 -8.68 -6.36 -22.96
CA VAL A 61 -8.70 -4.91 -22.80
C VAL A 61 -9.92 -4.34 -23.50
N GLU A 62 -10.69 -3.55 -22.80
CA GLU A 62 -11.86 -2.85 -23.34
C GLU A 62 -11.90 -1.38 -22.92
N ALA A 63 -12.46 -0.53 -23.78
CA ALA A 63 -12.77 0.85 -23.44
C ALA A 63 -14.05 0.90 -22.61
N ILE A 64 -14.02 1.66 -21.51
CA ILE A 64 -15.15 1.82 -20.60
C ILE A 64 -15.41 3.29 -20.32
N THR A 65 -16.63 3.63 -19.92
CA THR A 65 -16.92 4.92 -19.32
C THR A 65 -16.61 4.86 -17.82
N ARG A 66 -15.71 5.77 -17.37
CA ARG A 66 -15.34 5.89 -15.96
C ARG A 66 -15.34 7.35 -15.54
N ALA A 67 -16.24 7.73 -14.65
CA ALA A 67 -16.42 9.12 -14.21
C ALA A 67 -15.23 9.65 -13.43
N GLU A 68 -14.60 8.80 -12.59
CA GLU A 68 -13.50 9.19 -11.73
C GLU A 68 -12.13 8.83 -12.33
N ARG A 69 -11.14 9.71 -12.14
CA ARG A 69 -9.74 9.42 -12.43
C ARG A 69 -9.16 8.45 -11.39
N GLY A 70 -8.14 7.71 -11.76
CA GLY A 70 -7.44 6.79 -10.87
C GLY A 70 -7.50 5.37 -11.38
N THR A 71 -7.09 4.44 -10.53
CA THR A 71 -7.00 3.02 -10.88
C THR A 71 -7.56 2.18 -9.75
N ASP A 72 -8.48 1.28 -10.07
CA ASP A 72 -8.93 0.21 -9.19
C ASP A 72 -8.25 -1.08 -9.62
N VAL A 73 -7.74 -1.83 -8.67
CA VAL A 73 -7.22 -3.19 -8.87
C VAL A 73 -8.11 -4.12 -8.07
N ILE A 74 -8.85 -4.96 -8.76
CA ILE A 74 -9.86 -5.86 -8.20
C ILE A 74 -9.29 -7.28 -8.27
N LEU A 75 -9.06 -7.87 -7.10
CA LEU A 75 -8.62 -9.26 -6.95
C LEU A 75 -9.85 -10.14 -6.74
N HIS A 76 -10.10 -11.05 -7.68
CA HIS A 76 -11.12 -12.10 -7.51
C HIS A 76 -10.43 -13.26 -6.78
N LEU A 77 -10.64 -13.31 -5.47
CA LEU A 77 -9.94 -14.24 -4.60
C LEU A 77 -10.28 -15.69 -4.93
N ARG A 78 -9.29 -16.55 -4.80
CA ARG A 78 -9.46 -18.00 -4.89
C ARG A 78 -10.23 -18.51 -3.68
N GLU A 79 -10.87 -19.66 -3.82
CA GLU A 79 -11.42 -20.40 -2.71
C GLU A 79 -10.35 -20.70 -1.67
N GLY A 80 -10.62 -20.39 -0.41
CA GLY A 80 -9.70 -20.55 0.72
C GLY A 80 -8.86 -19.29 1.03
N GLU A 81 -8.97 -18.22 0.25
CA GLU A 81 -8.24 -16.96 0.46
C GLU A 81 -9.12 -15.83 1.03
N GLU A 82 -10.28 -16.18 1.60
CA GLU A 82 -11.28 -15.25 2.14
C GLU A 82 -10.74 -14.43 3.33
N ASP A 83 -9.67 -14.87 3.98
CA ASP A 83 -8.98 -14.13 5.04
C ASP A 83 -8.53 -12.74 4.58
N PHE A 84 -8.26 -12.56 3.27
CA PHE A 84 -7.92 -11.25 2.70
C PHE A 84 -9.11 -10.30 2.57
N LEU A 85 -10.34 -10.73 2.87
CA LEU A 85 -11.51 -9.86 3.01
C LEU A 85 -11.63 -9.26 4.41
N SER A 86 -10.87 -9.78 5.39
CA SER A 86 -10.89 -9.31 6.77
C SER A 86 -10.14 -7.99 6.94
N THR A 87 -10.83 -6.97 7.41
CA THR A 87 -10.25 -5.66 7.76
C THR A 87 -9.08 -5.80 8.73
N TRP A 88 -9.24 -6.62 9.77
CA TRP A 88 -8.18 -6.88 10.75
C TRP A 88 -6.95 -7.52 10.10
N ARG A 89 -7.16 -8.51 9.23
CA ARG A 89 -6.06 -9.19 8.52
C ARG A 89 -5.29 -8.23 7.64
N LEU A 90 -6.00 -7.40 6.87
CA LEU A 90 -5.38 -6.40 6.01
C LEU A 90 -4.61 -5.35 6.81
N LYS A 91 -5.17 -4.81 7.89
CA LYS A 91 -4.47 -3.88 8.79
C LYS A 91 -3.19 -4.50 9.37
N SER A 92 -3.22 -5.78 9.78
CA SER A 92 -2.06 -6.50 10.27
C SER A 92 -0.95 -6.62 9.22
N ILE A 93 -1.32 -6.93 7.96
CA ILE A 93 -0.38 -7.02 6.84
C ILE A 93 0.22 -5.64 6.53
N ILE A 94 -0.61 -4.59 6.49
CA ILE A 94 -0.17 -3.22 6.24
C ILE A 94 0.80 -2.77 7.33
N ALA A 95 0.46 -2.97 8.59
CA ALA A 95 1.33 -2.61 9.72
C ALA A 95 2.68 -3.33 9.65
N LYS A 96 2.69 -4.59 9.21
CA LYS A 96 3.91 -5.38 9.12
C LYS A 96 4.82 -4.99 7.95
N TYR A 97 4.24 -4.75 6.76
CA TYR A 97 5.03 -4.67 5.52
C TYR A 97 4.97 -3.29 4.85
N SER A 98 4.04 -2.44 5.22
CA SER A 98 3.73 -1.19 4.51
C SER A 98 3.58 0.03 5.41
N ASP A 99 3.85 -0.12 6.71
CA ASP A 99 3.69 0.96 7.69
C ASP A 99 4.57 2.19 7.36
N HIS A 100 5.74 1.92 6.78
CA HIS A 100 6.76 2.92 6.43
C HIS A 100 6.60 3.53 5.02
N ILE A 101 5.64 3.08 4.23
CA ILE A 101 5.40 3.63 2.90
C ILE A 101 4.93 5.07 3.03
N SER A 102 5.59 6.02 2.36
CA SER A 102 5.33 7.46 2.47
C SER A 102 3.95 7.90 1.92
N LEU A 103 3.21 7.00 1.29
CA LEU A 103 1.84 7.23 0.83
C LEU A 103 0.84 6.77 1.90
N PRO A 104 -0.19 7.56 2.21
CA PRO A 104 -1.24 7.13 3.12
C PRO A 104 -2.04 5.98 2.52
N ILE A 105 -2.18 4.90 3.26
CA ILE A 105 -3.06 3.79 2.94
C ILE A 105 -4.36 4.02 3.70
N LEU A 106 -5.45 4.14 2.97
CA LEU A 106 -6.77 4.42 3.53
C LEU A 106 -7.62 3.16 3.47
N MET A 107 -8.33 2.86 4.55
CA MET A 107 -9.35 1.81 4.60
C MET A 107 -10.65 2.39 5.14
N LYS A 108 -11.77 1.78 4.79
CA LYS A 108 -13.05 2.11 5.42
C LYS A 108 -12.98 1.74 6.89
N LYS A 109 -13.44 2.67 7.74
CA LYS A 109 -13.52 2.45 9.18
C LYS A 109 -14.53 1.36 9.49
N GLU A 110 -14.17 0.46 10.38
CA GLU A 110 -15.03 -0.63 10.84
C GLU A 110 -15.38 -0.40 12.31
N GLU A 111 -16.66 -0.44 12.63
CA GLU A 111 -17.15 -0.27 14.00
C GLU A 111 -18.09 -1.41 14.38
N TRP A 112 -18.07 -1.77 15.65
CA TRP A 112 -19.03 -2.74 16.17
C TRP A 112 -20.44 -2.12 16.22
N ASP A 113 -21.41 -2.80 15.69
CA ASP A 113 -22.82 -2.44 15.73
C ASP A 113 -23.51 -3.30 16.80
N ASP A 114 -23.94 -2.70 17.90
CA ASP A 114 -24.57 -3.40 19.03
C ASP A 114 -25.94 -3.96 18.67
N GLU A 115 -26.64 -3.37 17.72
CA GLU A 115 -27.97 -3.84 17.29
C GLU A 115 -27.85 -5.07 16.38
N LYS A 116 -26.90 -5.04 15.45
CA LYS A 116 -26.66 -6.13 14.50
C LYS A 116 -25.75 -7.21 15.07
N LYS A 117 -24.98 -6.92 16.14
CA LYS A 117 -23.94 -7.75 16.73
C LYS A 117 -22.90 -8.22 15.74
N GLU A 118 -22.50 -7.31 14.86
CA GLU A 118 -21.49 -7.52 13.84
C GLU A 118 -20.63 -6.25 13.63
N HIS A 119 -19.47 -6.42 13.02
CA HIS A 119 -18.67 -5.29 12.55
C HIS A 119 -19.24 -4.73 11.25
N VAL A 120 -19.47 -3.42 11.20
CA VAL A 120 -20.06 -2.72 10.05
C VAL A 120 -19.08 -1.68 9.52
N LEU A 121 -18.87 -1.69 8.22
CA LEU A 121 -18.09 -0.66 7.54
C LEU A 121 -18.86 0.66 7.51
N LYS A 122 -18.23 1.71 8.00
CA LYS A 122 -18.74 3.08 7.95
C LYS A 122 -18.35 3.77 6.64
N ASP A 123 -19.08 4.83 6.30
CA ASP A 123 -18.72 5.67 5.14
C ASP A 123 -17.65 6.72 5.51
N GLU A 124 -16.73 6.31 6.36
CA GLU A 124 -15.57 7.09 6.78
C GLU A 124 -14.28 6.36 6.41
N TRP A 125 -13.24 7.13 6.07
CA TRP A 125 -11.93 6.60 5.77
C TRP A 125 -10.98 6.85 6.93
N GLU A 126 -10.15 5.89 7.26
CA GLU A 126 -9.07 6.01 8.21
C GLU A 126 -7.72 5.67 7.55
N THR A 127 -6.67 6.36 7.96
CA THR A 127 -5.30 6.02 7.55
C THR A 127 -4.80 4.88 8.43
N VAL A 128 -4.36 3.79 7.80
CA VAL A 128 -3.99 2.54 8.49
C VAL A 128 -2.49 2.27 8.52
N ASN A 129 -1.66 3.17 7.95
CA ASN A 129 -0.21 3.13 8.06
C ASN A 129 0.31 4.45 8.61
N LYS A 130 1.53 4.45 9.18
CA LYS A 130 2.16 5.68 9.71
C LYS A 130 2.65 6.62 8.62
N ALA A 131 2.77 6.14 7.38
CA ALA A 131 3.22 6.86 6.19
C ALA A 131 4.58 7.59 6.38
N ALA A 132 5.40 7.12 7.33
CA ALA A 132 6.72 7.68 7.61
C ALA A 132 7.67 6.57 8.02
N ALA A 133 8.76 6.43 7.27
CA ALA A 133 9.83 5.53 7.64
C ALA A 133 10.64 6.16 8.79
N LEU A 134 10.73 5.47 9.92
CA LEU A 134 11.44 5.96 11.09
C LEU A 134 12.90 6.33 10.77
N TRP A 135 13.56 5.53 9.95
CA TRP A 135 14.96 5.74 9.56
C TRP A 135 15.17 6.94 8.62
N THR A 136 14.14 7.51 8.01
CA THR A 136 14.27 8.71 7.17
C THR A 136 14.19 10.01 7.97
N ARG A 137 13.71 9.94 9.22
CA ARG A 137 13.60 11.10 10.13
C ARG A 137 14.96 11.42 10.76
N ALA A 138 15.16 12.68 11.15
CA ALA A 138 16.34 13.05 11.91
C ALA A 138 16.33 12.35 13.27
N LYS A 139 17.50 11.88 13.72
CA LYS A 139 17.65 11.20 15.02
C LYS A 139 17.12 12.04 16.20
N SER A 140 17.26 13.38 16.10
CA SER A 140 16.73 14.32 17.11
C SER A 140 15.22 14.32 17.23
N ASP A 141 14.52 13.87 16.19
CA ASP A 141 13.06 13.91 16.08
C ASP A 141 12.39 12.59 16.44
N ILE A 142 13.21 11.63 16.89
CA ILE A 142 12.75 10.28 17.24
C ILE A 142 13.05 10.05 18.72
N THR A 143 12.03 9.64 19.45
CA THR A 143 12.17 9.30 20.87
C THR A 143 12.64 7.86 21.07
N ASP A 144 13.23 7.57 22.22
CA ASP A 144 13.63 6.20 22.59
C ASP A 144 12.42 5.23 22.58
N SER A 145 11.24 5.71 22.94
CA SER A 145 10.01 4.90 22.87
C SER A 145 9.67 4.50 21.45
N GLU A 146 9.82 5.40 20.47
CA GLU A 146 9.56 5.08 19.06
C GLU A 146 10.54 4.04 18.53
N TYR A 147 11.83 4.08 18.92
CA TYR A 147 12.79 3.03 18.57
C TYR A 147 12.42 1.67 19.18
N GLN A 148 12.00 1.66 20.44
CA GLN A 148 11.57 0.43 21.12
C GLN A 148 10.31 -0.15 20.49
N GLU A 149 9.32 0.67 20.16
CA GLU A 149 8.11 0.24 19.46
C GLU A 149 8.43 -0.32 18.07
N PHE A 150 9.30 0.35 17.34
CA PHE A 150 9.76 -0.12 16.03
C PHE A 150 10.44 -1.48 16.12
N TYR A 151 11.32 -1.68 17.10
CA TYR A 151 11.94 -2.98 17.35
C TYR A 151 10.91 -4.07 17.66
N LYS A 152 9.97 -3.80 18.56
CA LYS A 152 8.90 -4.74 18.92
C LYS A 152 8.03 -5.13 17.74
N GLN A 153 7.73 -4.17 16.87
CA GLN A 153 6.96 -4.42 15.64
C GLN A 153 7.70 -5.33 14.66
N LEU A 154 9.02 -5.18 14.52
CA LEU A 154 9.82 -5.98 13.60
C LEU A 154 10.17 -7.36 14.16
N SER A 155 10.56 -7.42 15.44
CA SER A 155 11.04 -8.65 16.08
C SER A 155 9.93 -9.54 16.60
N TYR A 156 8.73 -8.98 16.82
CA TYR A 156 7.63 -9.59 17.57
C TYR A 156 8.01 -9.95 19.01
N ASP A 157 9.08 -9.34 19.52
CA ASP A 157 9.51 -9.49 20.93
C ASP A 157 8.84 -8.39 21.77
N SER A 158 8.36 -8.75 22.95
CA SER A 158 7.84 -7.81 23.92
C SER A 158 8.94 -7.06 24.70
N ALA A 159 10.17 -7.61 24.69
CA ALA A 159 11.32 -7.00 25.35
C ALA A 159 11.84 -5.78 24.56
N ALA A 160 12.56 -4.90 25.26
CA ALA A 160 13.27 -3.80 24.60
C ALA A 160 14.54 -4.33 23.92
N PRO A 161 15.03 -3.67 22.83
CA PRO A 161 16.30 -4.03 22.21
C PRO A 161 17.47 -3.86 23.19
N LEU A 162 18.46 -4.72 23.11
CA LEU A 162 19.67 -4.58 23.93
C LEU A 162 20.45 -3.32 23.59
N ALA A 163 20.48 -2.95 22.32
CA ALA A 163 21.08 -1.72 21.83
C ALA A 163 20.53 -1.40 20.43
N TYR A 164 20.57 -0.15 20.06
CA TYR A 164 20.27 0.30 18.70
C TYR A 164 21.17 1.46 18.31
N THR A 165 21.33 1.66 17.03
CA THR A 165 22.04 2.81 16.46
C THR A 165 21.26 3.36 15.28
N HIS A 166 21.27 4.69 15.15
CA HIS A 166 20.71 5.39 14.01
C HIS A 166 21.79 6.32 13.46
N ASN A 167 22.24 6.02 12.25
CA ASN A 167 23.26 6.79 11.56
C ASN A 167 22.71 7.24 10.21
N ARG A 168 22.99 8.48 9.84
CA ARG A 168 22.72 9.02 8.52
C ARG A 168 24.02 9.47 7.90
N VAL A 169 24.31 8.95 6.72
CA VAL A 169 25.49 9.34 5.95
C VAL A 169 25.04 10.15 4.75
N GLU A 170 25.45 11.40 4.70
CA GLU A 170 25.17 12.33 3.62
C GLU A 170 26.38 12.41 2.68
N GLY A 171 26.13 12.26 1.38
CA GLY A 171 27.18 12.31 0.37
C GLY A 171 26.59 12.24 -1.04
N ARG A 172 27.36 11.68 -1.98
CA ARG A 172 26.87 11.40 -3.34
C ARG A 172 25.73 10.38 -3.34
N THR A 173 25.71 9.51 -2.34
CA THR A 173 24.64 8.55 -2.05
C THR A 173 24.31 8.72 -0.56
N GLU A 174 23.05 9.00 -0.25
CA GLU A 174 22.56 8.99 1.12
C GLU A 174 22.15 7.56 1.50
N TYR A 175 22.51 7.13 2.70
CA TYR A 175 22.03 5.90 3.31
C TYR A 175 21.89 6.08 4.83
N THR A 176 20.91 5.37 5.37
CA THR A 176 20.56 5.41 6.79
C THR A 176 20.57 4.01 7.34
#